data_793254ce6c2d985085e575bdcab35e5a
#
_entry.id   793254ce6c2d985085e575bdcab35e5a
#
_cell.length_a   1.000
_cell.length_b   1.000
_cell.length_c   1.000
_cell.angle_alpha   90.00
_cell.angle_beta   90.00
_cell.angle_gamma   90.00
#
_symmetry.space_group_name_H-M   'P 1'
#
loop_
_entity.id
_entity.type
_entity.pdbx_description
1 polymer ?
#
loop_
_entity_poly.entity_id
_entity_poly.type
_entity_poly.pdbx_seq_one_letter_code
_entity_poly.pdbx_strand_id
1 'polypeptide(L)'
;TDTLDEKAISILQEGGNVLITAAGKIKYGREVKQYFTPVFWNTSWFKMRPPHTTGIFLNDYHPLFRDFPTEYHSNLQWWELLNKAQVMQFTHFPAEFQPTIQSIDTWFISRKIGMLFEANVLNGKLIMTSMDITSQPEKRIVARQMHKAILDYMNSDAFHPNTIISPEQIQTLFTKIAGDVKSYTKDSPDELKPKIN
;
A
#
# COMPACT_ATOMS: atom_id res chain seq x y z
N THR A 1 -12.87 -8.19 6.10
CA THR A 1 -12.39 -9.34 5.29
C THR A 1 -10.94 -9.16 4.89
N ASP A 2 -10.28 -10.20 4.35
CA ASP A 2 -8.88 -10.15 3.89
C ASP A 2 -8.73 -10.22 2.36
N THR A 3 -9.85 -10.38 1.66
CA THR A 3 -9.93 -10.41 0.19
C THR A 3 -11.23 -9.76 -0.28
N LEU A 4 -11.34 -9.48 -1.59
CA LEU A 4 -12.59 -9.05 -2.21
C LEU A 4 -13.43 -10.29 -2.53
N ASP A 5 -14.10 -10.84 -1.52
CA ASP A 5 -14.97 -12.00 -1.61
C ASP A 5 -16.41 -11.61 -2.01
N GLU A 6 -17.26 -12.62 -2.24
CA GLU A 6 -18.68 -12.40 -2.63
C GLU A 6 -19.46 -11.60 -1.59
N LYS A 7 -19.16 -11.78 -0.30
CA LYS A 7 -19.80 -11.03 0.78
C LYS A 7 -19.39 -9.55 0.74
N ALA A 8 -18.10 -9.25 0.52
CA ALA A 8 -17.64 -7.88 0.35
C ALA A 8 -18.28 -7.21 -0.86
N ILE A 9 -18.40 -7.92 -1.97
CA ILE A 9 -19.07 -7.44 -3.18
C ILE A 9 -20.56 -7.14 -2.90
N SER A 10 -21.28 -8.03 -2.22
CA SER A 10 -22.69 -7.80 -1.86
C SER A 10 -22.86 -6.54 -1.01
N ILE A 11 -22.04 -6.36 0.03
CA ILE A 11 -22.07 -5.16 0.88
C ILE A 11 -21.84 -3.89 0.06
N LEU A 12 -20.85 -3.91 -0.86
CA LEU A 12 -20.57 -2.77 -1.73
C LEU A 12 -21.69 -2.48 -2.74
N GLN A 13 -22.37 -3.51 -3.24
CA GLN A 13 -23.55 -3.35 -4.11
C GLN A 13 -24.73 -2.68 -3.37
N GLU A 14 -24.88 -2.98 -2.09
CA GLU A 14 -25.91 -2.42 -1.22
C GLU A 14 -25.55 -1.02 -0.68
N GLY A 15 -24.41 -0.46 -1.07
CA GLY A 15 -23.96 0.88 -0.63
C GLY A 15 -23.24 0.90 0.71
N GLY A 16 -22.84 -0.26 1.23
CA GLY A 16 -22.13 -0.38 2.49
C GLY A 16 -20.64 -0.07 2.41
N ASN A 17 -19.99 -0.05 3.57
CA ASN A 17 -18.56 0.20 3.71
C ASN A 17 -17.81 -1.11 3.95
N VAL A 18 -16.69 -1.33 3.26
CA VAL A 18 -15.85 -2.53 3.39
C VAL A 18 -14.41 -2.14 3.73
N LEU A 19 -13.83 -2.78 4.75
CA LEU A 19 -12.42 -2.77 5.04
C LEU A 19 -11.79 -4.10 4.60
N ILE A 20 -10.78 -4.04 3.71
CA ILE A 20 -9.96 -5.19 3.32
C ILE A 20 -8.58 -5.07 3.96
N THR A 21 -8.25 -6.02 4.84
CA THR A 21 -6.94 -6.16 5.48
C THR A 21 -6.15 -7.27 4.78
N ALA A 22 -5.51 -6.93 3.65
CA ALA A 22 -4.93 -7.88 2.71
C ALA A 22 -3.47 -8.26 3.02
N ALA A 23 -3.03 -8.17 4.27
CA ALA A 23 -1.67 -8.52 4.66
C ALA A 23 -1.31 -9.96 4.24
N GLY A 24 -0.22 -10.12 3.51
CA GLY A 24 0.22 -11.43 3.01
C GLY A 24 -0.56 -11.98 1.81
N LYS A 25 -1.64 -11.31 1.37
CA LYS A 25 -2.51 -11.79 0.27
C LYS A 25 -2.20 -11.13 -1.09
N ILE A 26 -1.45 -10.05 -1.10
CA ILE A 26 -1.15 -9.30 -2.33
C ILE A 26 -0.22 -10.13 -3.22
N LYS A 27 -0.60 -10.26 -4.49
CA LYS A 27 0.23 -10.86 -5.54
C LYS A 27 0.85 -9.80 -6.44
N TYR A 28 0.09 -8.76 -6.80
CA TYR A 28 0.59 -7.69 -7.66
C TYR A 28 1.28 -6.61 -6.86
N GLY A 29 2.58 -6.69 -6.77
CA GLY A 29 3.45 -5.86 -5.94
C GLY A 29 4.27 -6.65 -4.90
N ARG A 30 4.02 -7.97 -4.75
CA ARG A 30 4.74 -8.81 -3.78
C ARG A 30 6.25 -8.88 -3.99
N GLU A 31 6.71 -8.61 -5.22
CA GLU A 31 8.11 -8.57 -5.62
C GLU A 31 8.82 -7.31 -5.11
N VAL A 32 8.06 -6.33 -4.64
CA VAL A 32 8.57 -5.07 -4.10
C VAL A 32 8.60 -5.14 -2.58
N LYS A 33 9.79 -4.94 -2.01
CA LYS A 33 9.93 -4.84 -0.56
C LYS A 33 9.71 -3.42 -0.09
N GLN A 34 8.80 -3.25 0.87
CA GLN A 34 8.66 -1.98 1.55
C GLN A 34 9.80 -1.79 2.55
N TYR A 35 10.48 -0.66 2.45
CA TYR A 35 11.48 -0.22 3.41
C TYR A 35 10.96 0.96 4.22
N PHE A 36 11.31 0.97 5.48
CA PHE A 36 10.93 2.01 6.43
C PHE A 36 11.72 3.31 6.23
N THR A 37 13.03 3.19 5.97
CA THR A 37 13.92 4.36 5.94
C THR A 37 13.65 5.25 4.72
N PRO A 38 13.56 6.58 4.90
CA PRO A 38 13.34 7.51 3.81
C PRO A 38 14.63 7.88 3.04
N VAL A 39 15.72 7.15 3.24
CA VAL A 39 17.03 7.43 2.61
C VAL A 39 17.16 6.64 1.31
N PHE A 40 17.16 7.34 0.19
CA PHE A 40 17.06 6.72 -1.13
C PHE A 40 18.36 6.05 -1.64
N TRP A 41 19.51 6.54 -1.28
CA TRP A 41 20.74 6.17 -1.95
C TRP A 41 21.42 4.90 -1.42
N ASN A 42 20.99 4.37 -0.30
CA ASN A 42 21.60 3.17 0.26
C ASN A 42 21.16 1.86 -0.40
N THR A 43 20.10 1.88 -1.20
CA THR A 43 19.55 0.63 -1.76
C THR A 43 20.26 0.16 -3.02
N SER A 44 20.72 1.08 -3.87
CA SER A 44 21.38 0.74 -5.15
C SER A 44 22.90 0.74 -5.05
N TRP A 45 23.47 1.65 -4.28
CA TRP A 45 24.91 1.87 -4.23
C TRP A 45 25.65 0.86 -3.37
N PHE A 46 25.00 0.31 -2.36
CA PHE A 46 25.60 -0.70 -1.49
C PHE A 46 25.23 -2.15 -1.89
N LYS A 47 24.92 -2.37 -3.17
CA LYS A 47 24.59 -3.70 -3.72
C LYS A 47 23.40 -4.37 -3.04
N MET A 48 22.53 -3.60 -2.40
CA MET A 48 21.24 -4.09 -1.89
C MET A 48 20.28 -4.27 -3.05
N ARG A 49 20.06 -5.49 -3.45
CA ARG A 49 19.32 -5.82 -4.67
C ARG A 49 18.22 -6.85 -4.40
N PRO A 50 17.10 -6.73 -5.10
CA PRO A 50 16.68 -5.69 -6.05
C PRO A 50 16.52 -4.32 -5.39
N PRO A 51 16.44 -3.21 -6.18
CA PRO A 51 16.15 -1.88 -5.64
C PRO A 51 14.81 -1.90 -4.91
N HIS A 52 14.78 -1.26 -3.77
CA HIS A 52 13.64 -1.29 -2.87
C HIS A 52 13.04 0.11 -2.71
N THR A 53 11.84 0.16 -2.14
CA THR A 53 11.20 1.41 -1.75
C THR A 53 11.99 2.12 -0.65
N THR A 54 11.73 3.41 -0.48
CA THR A 54 12.29 4.23 0.59
C THR A 54 11.17 4.90 1.36
N GLY A 55 10.72 4.33 2.46
CA GLY A 55 9.65 4.92 3.26
C GLY A 55 8.33 5.13 2.53
N ILE A 56 7.53 6.03 3.04
CA ILE A 56 6.20 6.38 2.51
C ILE A 56 6.02 7.89 2.39
N PHE A 57 5.04 8.27 1.58
CA PHE A 57 4.50 9.62 1.51
C PHE A 57 2.97 9.57 1.73
N LEU A 58 2.45 10.51 2.48
CA LEU A 58 1.03 10.67 2.77
C LEU A 58 0.67 12.14 3.01
N ASN A 59 -0.62 12.45 2.94
CA ASN A 59 -1.14 13.72 3.41
C ASN A 59 -1.50 13.58 4.89
N ASP A 60 -0.70 14.18 5.78
CA ASP A 60 -0.88 14.13 7.23
C ASP A 60 -2.14 14.85 7.73
N TYR A 61 -2.73 15.72 6.90
CA TYR A 61 -4.03 16.37 7.18
C TYR A 61 -5.23 15.51 6.76
N HIS A 62 -5.00 14.33 6.17
CA HIS A 62 -6.09 13.44 5.79
C HIS A 62 -6.88 12.99 7.03
N PRO A 63 -8.24 13.01 7.03
CA PRO A 63 -9.06 12.72 8.20
C PRO A 63 -8.80 11.35 8.86
N LEU A 64 -8.32 10.36 8.09
CA LEU A 64 -7.91 9.05 8.60
C LEU A 64 -6.85 9.18 9.70
N PHE A 65 -5.95 10.16 9.61
CA PHE A 65 -4.84 10.35 10.54
C PHE A 65 -5.18 11.17 11.76
N ARG A 66 -6.42 11.63 11.92
CA ARG A 66 -6.86 12.39 13.11
C ARG A 66 -6.53 11.66 14.41
N ASP A 67 -6.78 10.35 14.47
CA ASP A 67 -6.54 9.51 15.63
C ASP A 67 -5.27 8.64 15.50
N PHE A 68 -4.47 8.91 14.48
CA PHE A 68 -3.13 8.36 14.26
C PHE A 68 -2.17 9.49 13.87
N PRO A 69 -1.78 10.36 14.81
CA PRO A 69 -0.91 11.49 14.51
C PRO A 69 0.37 11.06 13.83
N THR A 70 0.67 11.66 12.70
CA THR A 70 1.83 11.32 11.86
C THR A 70 2.36 12.55 11.15
N GLU A 71 3.55 12.42 10.57
CA GLU A 71 4.11 13.36 9.61
C GLU A 71 3.81 12.85 8.20
N TYR A 72 4.08 13.67 7.18
CA TYR A 72 3.87 13.29 5.77
C TYR A 72 4.79 12.16 5.28
N HIS A 73 5.70 11.68 6.11
CA HIS A 73 6.66 10.61 5.82
C HIS A 73 6.73 9.58 6.95
N SER A 74 7.40 8.44 6.72
CA SER A 74 7.62 7.44 7.75
C SER A 74 8.64 7.90 8.79
N ASN A 75 8.20 7.96 10.04
CA ASN A 75 9.03 8.07 11.23
C ASN A 75 9.06 6.73 11.98
N LEU A 76 9.69 6.65 13.16
CA LEU A 76 9.85 5.38 13.89
C LEU A 76 8.53 4.69 14.22
N GLN A 77 7.42 5.42 14.39
CA GLN A 77 6.09 4.88 14.60
C GLN A 77 5.66 3.92 13.48
N TRP A 78 6.10 4.18 12.24
CA TRP A 78 5.75 3.37 11.07
C TRP A 78 6.54 2.06 10.95
N TRP A 79 7.60 1.88 11.75
CA TRP A 79 8.45 0.69 11.68
C TRP A 79 7.64 -0.62 11.72
N GLU A 80 6.74 -0.74 12.68
CA GLU A 80 5.94 -1.94 12.88
C GLU A 80 5.01 -2.23 11.69
N LEU A 81 4.47 -1.19 11.07
CA LEU A 81 3.49 -1.30 9.98
C LEU A 81 4.15 -1.58 8.63
N LEU A 82 5.33 -1.02 8.40
CA LEU A 82 5.99 -1.08 7.09
C LEU A 82 6.96 -2.24 6.98
N ASN A 83 7.61 -2.61 8.07
CA ASN A 83 8.62 -3.67 8.05
C ASN A 83 8.00 -5.01 7.64
N LYS A 84 8.47 -5.57 6.52
CA LYS A 84 7.96 -6.80 5.89
C LYS A 84 6.56 -6.70 5.27
N ALA A 85 5.95 -5.54 5.23
CA ALA A 85 4.67 -5.38 4.55
C ALA A 85 4.84 -5.49 3.03
N GLN A 86 3.80 -5.99 2.37
CA GLN A 86 3.73 -6.03 0.91
C GLN A 86 3.22 -4.68 0.39
N VAL A 87 3.72 -4.24 -0.76
CA VAL A 87 3.11 -3.11 -1.46
C VAL A 87 2.04 -3.60 -2.43
N MET A 88 1.09 -2.73 -2.73
CA MET A 88 0.11 -2.90 -3.81
C MET A 88 0.58 -2.09 -5.01
N GLN A 89 0.54 -2.66 -6.21
CA GLN A 89 0.91 -1.99 -7.45
C GLN A 89 -0.33 -1.58 -8.24
N PHE A 90 -0.45 -0.30 -8.56
CA PHE A 90 -1.66 0.33 -9.10
C PHE A 90 -1.58 0.68 -10.61
N THR A 91 -0.80 -0.05 -11.38
CA THR A 91 -0.64 0.21 -12.83
C THR A 91 -1.96 0.12 -13.62
N HIS A 92 -2.95 -0.64 -13.11
CA HIS A 92 -4.27 -0.81 -13.74
C HIS A 92 -5.36 0.08 -13.16
N PHE A 93 -5.01 0.93 -12.21
CA PHE A 93 -5.92 1.92 -11.65
C PHE A 93 -5.91 3.19 -12.53
N PRO A 94 -6.91 4.08 -12.40
CA PRO A 94 -6.95 5.32 -13.15
C PRO A 94 -5.64 6.13 -13.03
N ALA A 95 -5.33 6.91 -14.05
CA ALA A 95 -4.07 7.67 -14.10
C ALA A 95 -3.96 8.67 -12.93
N GLU A 96 -5.08 9.30 -12.58
CA GLU A 96 -5.22 10.28 -11.49
C GLU A 96 -5.26 9.65 -10.09
N PHE A 97 -5.45 8.33 -9.99
CA PHE A 97 -5.52 7.64 -8.71
C PHE A 97 -4.25 7.84 -7.89
N GLN A 98 -4.42 8.16 -6.63
CA GLN A 98 -3.33 8.25 -5.65
C GLN A 98 -3.70 7.45 -4.39
N PRO A 99 -2.83 6.57 -3.90
CA PRO A 99 -3.07 5.86 -2.66
C PRO A 99 -2.97 6.83 -1.47
N THR A 100 -3.77 6.61 -0.43
CA THR A 100 -3.76 7.39 0.81
C THR A 100 -2.41 7.27 1.54
N ILE A 101 -1.79 6.09 1.48
CA ILE A 101 -0.42 5.85 1.94
C ILE A 101 0.38 5.35 0.74
N GLN A 102 1.17 6.23 0.16
CA GLN A 102 2.01 5.96 -1.00
C GLN A 102 3.37 5.41 -0.57
N SER A 103 3.81 4.33 -1.17
CA SER A 103 5.20 3.88 -1.08
C SER A 103 6.07 4.69 -2.02
N ILE A 104 7.23 5.13 -1.56
CA ILE A 104 8.20 5.83 -2.42
C ILE A 104 9.06 4.78 -3.09
N ASP A 105 8.86 4.61 -4.39
CA ASP A 105 9.64 3.65 -5.18
C ASP A 105 11.05 4.16 -5.47
N THR A 106 11.92 3.25 -5.88
CA THR A 106 13.22 3.65 -6.43
C THR A 106 13.03 4.52 -7.69
N TRP A 107 13.83 5.55 -7.82
CA TRP A 107 13.80 6.47 -8.97
C TRP A 107 14.08 5.78 -10.32
N PHE A 108 14.73 4.62 -10.31
CA PHE A 108 15.03 3.87 -11.53
C PHE A 108 13.78 3.28 -12.19
N ILE A 109 12.71 3.06 -11.43
CA ILE A 109 11.51 2.36 -11.90
C ILE A 109 10.27 3.24 -11.77
N SER A 110 10.10 3.94 -10.63
CA SER A 110 8.99 4.85 -10.35
C SER A 110 7.60 4.23 -10.58
N ARG A 111 7.37 3.04 -9.99
CA ARG A 111 6.04 2.39 -10.05
C ARG A 111 5.03 3.15 -9.21
N LYS A 112 3.76 3.11 -9.61
CA LYS A 112 2.65 3.57 -8.77
C LYS A 112 2.34 2.48 -7.75
N ILE A 113 2.81 2.65 -6.52
CA ILE A 113 2.71 1.66 -5.44
C ILE A 113 2.28 2.30 -4.12
N GLY A 114 1.66 1.54 -3.25
CA GLY A 114 1.24 2.03 -1.93
C GLY A 114 0.80 0.93 -0.98
N MET A 115 0.46 1.34 0.24
CA MET A 115 0.16 0.47 1.37
C MET A 115 -1.31 0.52 1.79
N LEU A 116 -1.98 1.64 1.52
CA LEU A 116 -3.38 1.85 1.83
C LEU A 116 -4.01 2.77 0.79
N PHE A 117 -5.24 2.45 0.40
CA PHE A 117 -6.06 3.34 -0.40
C PHE A 117 -7.52 3.27 0.01
N GLU A 118 -8.28 4.29 -0.39
CA GLU A 118 -9.73 4.33 -0.33
C GLU A 118 -10.33 4.56 -1.71
N ALA A 119 -11.53 4.06 -1.94
CA ALA A 119 -12.22 4.19 -3.22
C ALA A 119 -13.74 4.05 -3.07
N ASN A 120 -14.48 4.64 -4.02
CA ASN A 120 -15.85 4.24 -4.29
C ASN A 120 -15.83 2.99 -5.16
N VAL A 121 -16.54 1.95 -4.75
CA VAL A 121 -16.62 0.66 -5.45
C VAL A 121 -18.07 0.24 -5.54
N LEU A 122 -18.56 0.05 -6.76
CA LEU A 122 -20.00 -0.16 -6.99
C LEU A 122 -20.84 1.00 -6.40
N ASN A 123 -21.75 0.70 -5.49
CA ASN A 123 -22.56 1.69 -4.76
C ASN A 123 -21.97 2.04 -3.38
N GLY A 124 -20.93 1.34 -2.93
CA GLY A 124 -20.36 1.45 -1.60
C GLY A 124 -18.98 2.09 -1.58
N LYS A 125 -18.33 2.05 -0.43
CA LYS A 125 -17.02 2.62 -0.18
C LYS A 125 -16.08 1.56 0.40
N LEU A 126 -14.83 1.64 0.02
CA LEU A 126 -13.81 0.66 0.40
C LEU A 126 -12.57 1.36 0.93
N ILE A 127 -12.00 0.81 2.01
CA ILE A 127 -10.58 0.98 2.36
C ILE A 127 -9.90 -0.38 2.22
N MET A 128 -8.73 -0.39 1.58
CA MET A 128 -7.89 -1.57 1.48
C MET A 128 -6.47 -1.25 1.92
N THR A 129 -5.91 -2.12 2.77
CA THR A 129 -4.52 -2.02 3.22
C THR A 129 -3.80 -3.36 3.08
N SER A 130 -2.52 -3.29 2.73
CA SER A 130 -1.59 -4.43 2.74
C SER A 130 -0.75 -4.51 4.02
N MET A 131 -0.88 -3.54 4.90
CA MET A 131 -0.26 -3.58 6.23
C MET A 131 -0.97 -4.58 7.13
N ASP A 132 -0.22 -5.31 7.92
CA ASP A 132 -0.80 -6.15 8.97
C ASP A 132 -1.19 -5.28 10.17
N ILE A 133 -2.48 -4.96 10.25
CA ILE A 133 -3.06 -4.14 11.33
C ILE A 133 -3.96 -4.96 12.27
N THR A 134 -4.09 -6.26 12.06
CA THR A 134 -5.06 -7.10 12.78
C THR A 134 -4.44 -8.21 13.62
N SER A 135 -3.23 -8.70 13.28
CA SER A 135 -2.61 -9.77 14.04
C SER A 135 -2.05 -9.29 15.39
N GLN A 136 -2.20 -10.11 16.42
CA GLN A 136 -1.67 -9.90 17.78
C GLN A 136 -1.93 -8.48 18.35
N PRO A 137 -3.19 -8.00 18.37
CA PRO A 137 -3.50 -6.61 18.74
C PRO A 137 -3.10 -6.27 20.19
N GLU A 138 -2.98 -7.28 21.05
CA GLU A 138 -2.54 -7.10 22.44
C GLU A 138 -1.05 -6.74 22.57
N LYS A 139 -0.23 -7.10 21.57
CA LYS A 139 1.22 -6.85 21.55
C LYS A 139 1.63 -5.71 20.64
N ARG A 140 0.82 -5.44 19.61
CA ARG A 140 1.14 -4.51 18.53
C ARG A 140 0.32 -3.23 18.66
N ILE A 141 0.82 -2.33 19.51
CA ILE A 141 0.09 -1.09 19.89
C ILE A 141 -0.14 -0.19 18.68
N VAL A 142 0.86 -0.02 17.83
CA VAL A 142 0.78 0.85 16.65
C VAL A 142 -0.19 0.29 15.61
N ALA A 143 -0.13 -1.03 15.35
CA ALA A 143 -1.07 -1.70 14.45
C ALA A 143 -2.52 -1.58 14.95
N ARG A 144 -2.74 -1.77 16.25
CA ARG A 144 -4.06 -1.59 16.88
C ARG A 144 -4.56 -0.15 16.76
N GLN A 145 -3.69 0.83 16.96
CA GLN A 145 -4.06 2.25 16.81
C GLN A 145 -4.41 2.60 15.36
N MET A 146 -3.64 2.11 14.39
CA MET A 146 -3.95 2.29 12.97
C MET A 146 -5.29 1.62 12.61
N HIS A 147 -5.53 0.41 13.07
CA HIS A 147 -6.80 -0.28 12.84
C HIS A 147 -7.99 0.51 13.41
N LYS A 148 -7.85 1.02 14.64
CA LYS A 148 -8.86 1.88 15.25
C LYS A 148 -9.09 3.16 14.44
N ALA A 149 -8.04 3.85 14.04
CA ALA A 149 -8.13 5.09 13.26
C ALA A 149 -8.86 4.86 11.92
N ILE A 150 -8.58 3.75 11.24
CA ILE A 150 -9.29 3.37 10.01
C ILE A 150 -10.78 3.15 10.28
N LEU A 151 -11.13 2.40 11.32
CA LEU A 151 -12.53 2.14 11.65
C LEU A 151 -13.28 3.40 12.06
N ASP A 152 -12.68 4.26 12.87
CA ASP A 152 -13.28 5.54 13.27
C ASP A 152 -13.49 6.45 12.07
N TYR A 153 -12.52 6.52 11.16
CA TYR A 153 -12.64 7.27 9.91
C TYR A 153 -13.76 6.72 9.02
N MET A 154 -13.83 5.40 8.81
CA MET A 154 -14.88 4.77 8.01
C MET A 154 -16.29 4.98 8.55
N ASN A 155 -16.43 5.17 9.87
CA ASN A 155 -17.71 5.43 10.53
C ASN A 155 -18.03 6.92 10.68
N SER A 156 -17.17 7.80 10.19
CA SER A 156 -17.37 9.26 10.26
C SER A 156 -17.94 9.83 8.97
N ASP A 157 -18.53 11.02 9.07
CA ASP A 157 -19.01 11.78 7.92
C ASP A 157 -17.87 12.25 6.99
N ALA A 158 -16.61 12.14 7.44
CA ALA A 158 -15.45 12.50 6.63
C ALA A 158 -15.07 11.42 5.60
N PHE A 159 -15.64 10.21 5.68
CA PHE A 159 -15.31 9.13 4.75
C PHE A 159 -15.98 9.33 3.39
N HIS A 160 -15.31 10.09 2.52
CA HIS A 160 -15.75 10.39 1.16
C HIS A 160 -14.60 10.18 0.15
N PRO A 161 -14.35 8.92 -0.27
CA PRO A 161 -13.38 8.63 -1.32
C PRO A 161 -13.72 9.37 -2.62
N ASN A 162 -12.72 9.93 -3.29
CA ASN A 162 -12.90 10.72 -4.51
C ASN A 162 -12.73 9.90 -5.79
N THR A 163 -12.15 8.70 -5.70
CA THR A 163 -11.84 7.88 -6.88
C THR A 163 -12.78 6.68 -6.96
N ILE A 164 -13.24 6.39 -8.17
CA ILE A 164 -14.03 5.18 -8.45
C ILE A 164 -13.08 4.11 -8.99
N ILE A 165 -13.12 2.92 -8.37
CA ILE A 165 -12.32 1.75 -8.76
C ILE A 165 -13.26 0.57 -8.97
N SER A 166 -13.07 -0.15 -10.07
CA SER A 166 -13.91 -1.33 -10.32
C SER A 166 -13.45 -2.54 -9.49
N PRO A 167 -14.38 -3.49 -9.20
CA PRO A 167 -14.02 -4.75 -8.54
C PRO A 167 -12.90 -5.52 -9.27
N GLU A 168 -12.90 -5.49 -10.61
CA GLU A 168 -11.90 -6.17 -11.44
C GLU A 168 -10.51 -5.55 -11.24
N GLN A 169 -10.41 -4.23 -11.14
CA GLN A 169 -9.14 -3.55 -10.86
C GLN A 169 -8.60 -3.95 -9.48
N ILE A 170 -9.45 -4.02 -8.47
CA ILE A 170 -9.05 -4.49 -7.12
C ILE A 170 -8.64 -5.96 -7.19
N GLN A 171 -9.38 -6.79 -7.91
CA GLN A 171 -9.08 -8.21 -8.04
C GLN A 171 -7.71 -8.47 -8.68
N THR A 172 -7.20 -7.55 -9.52
CA THR A 172 -5.84 -7.67 -10.07
C THR A 172 -4.76 -7.72 -8.98
N LEU A 173 -4.99 -7.04 -7.85
CA LEU A 173 -4.04 -7.05 -6.73
C LEU A 173 -3.85 -8.43 -6.13
N PHE A 174 -4.88 -9.29 -6.20
CA PHE A 174 -4.87 -10.66 -5.67
C PHE A 174 -4.50 -11.74 -6.69
N THR A 175 -4.64 -11.46 -7.98
CA THR A 175 -4.53 -12.48 -9.03
C THR A 175 -3.30 -12.30 -9.91
N LYS A 176 -2.93 -11.06 -10.22
CA LYS A 176 -1.86 -10.76 -11.16
C LYS A 176 -0.49 -10.92 -10.48
N ILE A 177 0.44 -11.48 -11.22
CA ILE A 177 1.86 -11.49 -10.86
C ILE A 177 2.55 -10.46 -11.75
N ALA A 178 3.32 -9.55 -11.16
CA ALA A 178 4.15 -8.65 -11.96
C ALA A 178 5.21 -9.47 -12.71
N GLY A 179 5.47 -9.06 -13.95
CA GLY A 179 6.59 -9.62 -14.71
C GLY A 179 7.94 -9.19 -14.09
N ASP A 180 9.00 -9.81 -14.55
CA ASP A 180 10.36 -9.43 -14.15
C ASP A 180 10.59 -7.94 -14.38
N VAL A 181 10.75 -7.22 -13.28
CA VAL A 181 11.08 -5.81 -13.34
C VAL A 181 12.55 -5.68 -13.63
N LYS A 182 12.89 -5.34 -14.86
CA LYS A 182 14.27 -4.95 -15.19
C LYS A 182 14.57 -3.62 -14.52
N SER A 183 15.20 -3.70 -13.36
CA SER A 183 15.53 -2.55 -12.52
C SER A 183 16.62 -1.66 -13.10
N TYR A 184 17.19 -2.04 -14.25
CA TYR A 184 18.35 -1.39 -14.86
C TYR A 184 18.16 -1.28 -16.35
N THR A 185 18.59 -0.15 -16.90
CA THR A 185 18.66 0.05 -18.34
C THR A 185 19.93 -0.63 -18.90
N LYS A 186 19.98 -0.79 -20.22
CA LYS A 186 21.17 -1.28 -20.93
C LYS A 186 22.42 -0.50 -20.58
N ASP A 187 22.26 0.80 -20.34
CA ASP A 187 23.36 1.76 -20.11
C ASP A 187 23.70 1.93 -18.61
N SER A 188 23.02 1.21 -17.71
CA SER A 188 23.37 1.23 -16.30
C SER A 188 24.77 0.61 -16.07
N PRO A 189 25.62 1.20 -15.22
CA PRO A 189 26.91 0.62 -14.85
C PRO A 189 26.77 -0.81 -14.34
N ASP A 190 27.71 -1.69 -14.68
CA ASP A 190 27.64 -3.12 -14.32
C ASP A 190 27.65 -3.36 -12.80
N GLU A 191 28.32 -2.46 -12.05
CA GLU A 191 28.30 -2.52 -10.59
C GLU A 191 26.91 -2.30 -10.01
N LEU A 192 26.02 -1.62 -10.74
CA LEU A 192 24.67 -1.33 -10.33
C LEU A 192 23.68 -2.39 -10.83
N LYS A 193 24.04 -3.22 -11.80
CA LYS A 193 23.18 -4.28 -12.32
C LYS A 193 23.07 -5.45 -11.35
N PRO A 194 21.89 -6.07 -11.21
CA PRO A 194 21.78 -7.28 -10.42
C PRO A 194 22.67 -8.38 -11.00
N LYS A 195 23.46 -9.03 -10.15
CA LYS A 195 24.04 -10.32 -10.51
C LYS A 195 22.92 -11.33 -10.47
N ILE A 196 22.44 -11.72 -11.63
CA ILE A 196 21.54 -12.87 -11.79
C ILE A 196 22.43 -14.10 -11.70
N ASN A 197 22.30 -14.87 -10.62
CA ASN A 197 22.84 -16.24 -10.53
C ASN A 197 21.80 -17.18 -11.08
#